data_0e1e49247985202a6bc0e84b9951de29
#
_entry.id   0e1e49247985202a6bc0e84b9951de29
#
_cell.length_a   1.000
_cell.length_b   1.000
_cell.length_c   1.000
_cell.angle_alpha   90.00
_cell.angle_beta   90.00
_cell.angle_gamma   90.00
#
_symmetry.space_group_name_H-M   'P 1'
#
loop_
_entity.id
_entity.type
_entity.pdbx_description
1 polymer ?
#
loop_
_entity_poly.entity_id
_entity_poly.type
_entity_poly.pdbx_seq_one_letter_code
_entity_poly.pdbx_strand_id
1 'polypeptide(L)'
;MNFRAGVATLMFALAIPALAHAEPSQAQKDQWARENDERLHNDWPWLGKYKAANAALPARSKEPRIVFMGDSITENWHSMVPEFFAAGRVGRGISGQTTPQILLRFRQDVLDLHPAVVQILAGTNDIAGNTGPMTMEETQANIRSMMELAHAHGVRVIIASVPPAARLPWAPGLAVTDKIEALNAWLKTYAAETGSVYADYWSALQDGHGGFHAGWALDGVHPNKIGYAVMAPIAQKAIAAALARPAPAAISIVDMP
;
A
#
# COMPACT_ATOMS: atom_id res chain seq x y z
N MET A 1 72.19 14.76 6.21
CA MET A 1 71.12 15.74 6.01
C MET A 1 70.14 15.15 5.02
N ASN A 2 69.06 14.52 5.51
CA ASN A 2 68.04 13.91 4.66
C ASN A 2 66.74 14.72 4.76
N PHE A 3 66.40 15.47 3.74
CA PHE A 3 65.11 16.15 3.59
C PHE A 3 64.04 15.14 3.11
N ARG A 4 63.04 14.87 3.94
CA ARG A 4 61.81 14.20 3.55
C ARG A 4 60.79 15.28 3.13
N ALA A 5 60.40 15.31 1.85
CA ALA A 5 59.30 16.11 1.35
C ALA A 5 57.99 15.36 1.66
N GLY A 6 57.13 16.00 2.48
CA GLY A 6 55.77 15.50 2.70
C GLY A 6 54.85 16.01 1.61
N VAL A 7 54.18 15.08 0.92
CA VAL A 7 53.13 15.39 -0.04
C VAL A 7 51.80 15.51 0.73
N ALA A 8 51.24 16.70 0.79
CA ALA A 8 49.93 16.97 1.32
C ALA A 8 48.88 16.70 0.23
N THR A 9 48.09 15.64 0.37
CA THR A 9 46.97 15.37 -0.51
C THR A 9 45.77 16.19 -0.07
N LEU A 10 45.43 17.24 -0.84
CA LEU A 10 44.19 18.01 -0.66
C LEU A 10 43.01 17.16 -1.17
N MET A 11 42.17 16.67 -0.26
CA MET A 11 40.85 16.11 -0.64
C MET A 11 39.85 17.26 -0.86
N PHE A 12 39.49 17.51 -2.10
CA PHE A 12 38.34 18.35 -2.44
C PHE A 12 37.05 17.54 -2.21
N ALA A 13 36.30 17.87 -1.15
CA ALA A 13 34.96 17.40 -0.95
C ALA A 13 34.02 18.16 -1.91
N LEU A 14 33.60 17.49 -2.99
CA LEU A 14 32.52 18.00 -3.85
C LEU A 14 31.19 17.89 -3.07
N ALA A 15 30.72 19.00 -2.56
CA ALA A 15 29.37 19.15 -2.04
C ALA A 15 28.39 19.09 -3.21
N ILE A 16 27.69 17.97 -3.38
CA ILE A 16 26.54 17.85 -4.30
C ILE A 16 25.40 18.65 -3.67
N PRO A 17 24.87 19.72 -4.30
CA PRO A 17 23.73 20.43 -3.78
C PRO A 17 22.53 19.46 -3.81
N ALA A 18 21.90 19.23 -2.65
CA ALA A 18 20.60 18.59 -2.57
C ALA A 18 19.60 19.46 -3.35
N LEU A 19 19.03 18.92 -4.43
CA LEU A 19 17.92 19.55 -5.14
C LEU A 19 16.73 19.62 -4.16
N ALA A 20 16.61 20.76 -3.47
CA ALA A 20 15.42 21.08 -2.72
C ALA A 20 14.26 21.17 -3.71
N HIS A 21 13.30 20.23 -3.62
CA HIS A 21 12.05 20.38 -4.35
C HIS A 21 11.37 21.63 -3.80
N ALA A 22 11.14 22.62 -4.67
CA ALA A 22 10.45 23.84 -4.28
C ALA A 22 9.05 23.48 -3.79
N GLU A 23 8.64 24.05 -2.65
CA GLU A 23 7.28 23.93 -2.13
C GLU A 23 6.28 24.40 -3.20
N PRO A 24 5.15 23.67 -3.40
CA PRO A 24 4.14 24.06 -4.36
C PRO A 24 3.60 25.45 -4.07
N SER A 25 3.44 26.28 -5.10
CA SER A 25 2.85 27.61 -4.95
C SER A 25 1.40 27.52 -4.44
N GLN A 26 0.88 28.60 -3.85
CA GLN A 26 -0.51 28.64 -3.40
C GLN A 26 -1.48 28.36 -4.55
N ALA A 27 -1.22 28.87 -5.74
CA ALA A 27 -2.04 28.61 -6.94
C ALA A 27 -2.07 27.12 -7.32
N GLN A 28 -0.94 26.42 -7.20
CA GLN A 28 -0.87 24.97 -7.42
C GLN A 28 -1.67 24.19 -6.35
N LYS A 29 -1.56 24.60 -5.09
CA LYS A 29 -2.34 23.98 -3.99
C LYS A 29 -3.84 24.17 -4.21
N ASP A 30 -4.25 25.38 -4.61
CA ASP A 30 -5.66 25.70 -4.90
C ASP A 30 -6.19 24.93 -6.13
N GLN A 31 -5.36 24.76 -7.15
CA GLN A 31 -5.70 23.96 -8.32
C GLN A 31 -5.92 22.50 -7.92
N TRP A 32 -4.99 21.90 -7.19
CA TRP A 32 -5.12 20.51 -6.71
C TRP A 32 -6.34 20.30 -5.81
N ALA A 33 -6.67 21.29 -4.97
CA ALA A 33 -7.85 21.23 -4.13
C ALA A 33 -9.14 21.20 -4.99
N ARG A 34 -9.24 22.06 -6.01
CA ARG A 34 -10.39 22.07 -6.94
C ARG A 34 -10.49 20.76 -7.74
N GLU A 35 -9.38 20.28 -8.31
CA GLU A 35 -9.35 19.03 -9.07
C GLU A 35 -9.74 17.82 -8.18
N ASN A 36 -9.30 17.83 -6.92
CA ASN A 36 -9.68 16.79 -5.97
C ASN A 36 -11.16 16.86 -5.59
N ASP A 37 -11.69 18.07 -5.36
CA ASP A 37 -13.11 18.27 -5.05
C ASP A 37 -14.01 17.83 -6.22
N GLU A 38 -13.68 18.27 -7.44
CA GLU A 38 -14.38 17.86 -8.66
C GLU A 38 -14.34 16.34 -8.86
N ARG A 39 -13.19 15.71 -8.63
CA ARG A 39 -13.03 14.27 -8.69
C ARG A 39 -13.90 13.56 -7.65
N LEU A 40 -13.92 14.04 -6.40
CA LEU A 40 -14.73 13.46 -5.34
C LEU A 40 -16.23 13.52 -5.63
N HIS A 41 -16.69 14.55 -6.37
CA HIS A 41 -18.08 14.66 -6.80
C HIS A 41 -18.43 13.76 -8.00
N ASN A 42 -17.52 13.66 -8.99
CA ASN A 42 -17.80 12.98 -10.26
C ASN A 42 -17.34 11.51 -10.28
N ASP A 43 -16.29 11.17 -9.52
CA ASP A 43 -15.69 9.82 -9.44
C ASP A 43 -15.11 9.60 -8.03
N TRP A 44 -15.97 9.51 -7.02
CA TRP A 44 -15.57 9.39 -5.62
C TRP A 44 -14.53 8.30 -5.35
N PRO A 45 -14.68 7.06 -5.88
CA PRO A 45 -13.69 6.00 -5.69
C PRO A 45 -12.52 6.08 -6.69
N TRP A 46 -12.51 7.08 -7.58
CA TRP A 46 -11.53 7.24 -8.65
C TRP A 46 -11.42 6.02 -9.57
N LEU A 47 -12.55 5.57 -10.10
CA LEU A 47 -12.63 4.44 -11.04
C LEU A 47 -11.83 4.68 -12.32
N GLY A 48 -11.69 5.94 -12.73
CA GLY A 48 -10.95 6.32 -13.92
C GLY A 48 -9.44 6.14 -13.82
N LYS A 49 -8.86 6.13 -12.59
CA LYS A 49 -7.40 6.19 -12.37
C LYS A 49 -6.61 5.12 -13.11
N TYR A 50 -7.02 3.88 -12.99
CA TYR A 50 -6.30 2.74 -13.56
C TYR A 50 -6.93 2.16 -14.81
N LYS A 51 -8.03 2.75 -15.33
CA LYS A 51 -8.79 2.22 -16.47
C LYS A 51 -7.91 1.94 -17.70
N ALA A 52 -7.08 2.91 -18.11
CA ALA A 52 -6.18 2.75 -19.25
C ALA A 52 -5.06 1.74 -18.95
N ALA A 53 -4.48 1.79 -17.76
CA ALA A 53 -3.44 0.85 -17.34
C ALA A 53 -3.97 -0.58 -17.22
N ASN A 54 -5.21 -0.78 -16.78
CA ASN A 54 -5.86 -2.07 -16.73
C ASN A 54 -6.08 -2.64 -18.14
N ALA A 55 -6.56 -1.82 -19.06
CA ALA A 55 -6.77 -2.21 -20.47
C ALA A 55 -5.47 -2.55 -21.20
N ALA A 56 -4.35 -1.96 -20.80
CA ALA A 56 -3.03 -2.21 -21.38
C ALA A 56 -2.36 -3.49 -20.85
N LEU A 57 -2.88 -4.10 -19.78
CA LEU A 57 -2.32 -5.35 -19.26
C LEU A 57 -2.56 -6.51 -20.23
N PRO A 58 -1.55 -7.37 -20.47
CA PRO A 58 -1.75 -8.54 -21.33
C PRO A 58 -2.80 -9.47 -20.72
N ALA A 59 -3.72 -10.00 -21.54
CA ALA A 59 -4.75 -10.93 -21.09
C ALA A 59 -4.17 -12.18 -20.40
N ARG A 60 -2.98 -12.61 -20.82
CA ARG A 60 -2.21 -13.70 -20.21
C ARG A 60 -0.80 -13.23 -19.90
N SER A 61 -0.31 -13.54 -18.71
CA SER A 61 1.08 -13.32 -18.28
C SER A 61 1.79 -14.68 -18.19
N LYS A 62 3.10 -14.69 -18.46
CA LYS A 62 3.95 -15.88 -18.22
C LYS A 62 4.05 -16.18 -16.72
N GLU A 63 4.11 -15.12 -15.91
CA GLU A 63 4.15 -15.19 -14.45
C GLU A 63 2.75 -15.03 -13.88
N PRO A 64 2.45 -15.64 -12.72
CA PRO A 64 1.20 -15.39 -12.00
C PRO A 64 1.01 -13.90 -11.72
N ARG A 65 -0.16 -13.36 -12.06
CA ARG A 65 -0.45 -11.96 -11.74
C ARG A 65 -0.73 -11.80 -10.27
N ILE A 66 -0.05 -10.84 -9.64
CA ILE A 66 -0.22 -10.47 -8.24
C ILE A 66 -0.64 -9.00 -8.20
N VAL A 67 -1.83 -8.71 -7.70
CA VAL A 67 -2.31 -7.33 -7.55
C VAL A 67 -2.06 -6.85 -6.12
N PHE A 68 -1.44 -5.69 -6.00
CA PHE A 68 -1.27 -4.96 -4.73
C PHE A 68 -2.33 -3.86 -4.67
N MET A 69 -3.37 -4.11 -3.91
CA MET A 69 -4.51 -3.21 -3.72
C MET A 69 -4.35 -2.42 -2.43
N GLY A 70 -4.54 -1.09 -2.47
CA GLY A 70 -4.39 -0.29 -1.27
C GLY A 70 -4.48 1.23 -1.50
N ASP A 71 -3.88 1.95 -0.59
CA ASP A 71 -3.86 3.41 -0.50
C ASP A 71 -2.51 4.02 -0.97
N SER A 72 -2.12 5.17 -0.38
CA SER A 72 -0.86 5.87 -0.66
C SER A 72 0.38 5.02 -0.42
N ILE A 73 0.35 4.13 0.56
CA ILE A 73 1.51 3.27 0.85
C ILE A 73 1.76 2.32 -0.32
N THR A 74 0.72 1.77 -0.92
CA THR A 74 0.81 0.92 -2.12
C THR A 74 1.17 1.75 -3.36
N GLU A 75 0.59 2.94 -3.54
CA GLU A 75 0.89 3.83 -4.66
C GLU A 75 2.35 4.29 -4.66
N ASN A 76 2.84 4.75 -3.51
CA ASN A 76 4.22 5.18 -3.34
C ASN A 76 5.22 4.03 -3.52
N TRP A 77 4.88 2.82 -3.08
CA TRP A 77 5.73 1.66 -3.31
C TRP A 77 5.96 1.42 -4.79
N HIS A 78 4.86 1.43 -5.58
CA HIS A 78 4.94 1.25 -7.02
C HIS A 78 5.76 2.36 -7.72
N SER A 79 5.62 3.61 -7.28
CA SER A 79 6.33 4.74 -7.87
C SER A 79 7.80 4.82 -7.46
N MET A 80 8.14 4.47 -6.21
CA MET A 80 9.49 4.60 -5.66
C MET A 80 10.39 3.39 -5.93
N VAL A 81 9.81 2.20 -6.10
CA VAL A 81 10.51 0.92 -6.28
C VAL A 81 9.84 0.14 -7.42
N PRO A 82 9.81 0.71 -8.65
CA PRO A 82 9.11 0.09 -9.79
C PRO A 82 9.68 -1.29 -10.15
N GLU A 83 10.95 -1.54 -9.85
CA GLU A 83 11.58 -2.84 -10.05
C GLU A 83 10.96 -3.96 -9.20
N PHE A 84 10.39 -3.64 -8.05
CA PHE A 84 9.63 -4.62 -7.26
C PHE A 84 8.35 -5.05 -8.00
N PHE A 85 7.75 -4.16 -8.78
CA PHE A 85 6.50 -4.41 -9.53
C PHE A 85 6.71 -5.04 -10.91
N ALA A 86 7.92 -5.52 -11.21
CA ALA A 86 8.17 -6.39 -12.35
C ALA A 86 7.59 -7.81 -12.13
N ALA A 87 7.74 -8.70 -13.13
CA ALA A 87 7.39 -10.12 -13.03
C ALA A 87 5.93 -10.39 -12.58
N GLY A 88 4.96 -9.73 -13.22
CA GLY A 88 3.53 -9.98 -12.99
C GLY A 88 2.93 -9.27 -11.78
N ARG A 89 3.69 -8.46 -11.05
CA ARG A 89 3.17 -7.66 -9.93
C ARG A 89 2.59 -6.35 -10.45
N VAL A 90 1.39 -6.00 -9.97
CA VAL A 90 0.61 -4.85 -10.42
C VAL A 90 0.20 -4.00 -9.23
N GLY A 91 0.68 -2.75 -9.17
CA GLY A 91 0.30 -1.78 -8.13
C GLY A 91 -1.04 -1.12 -8.47
N ARG A 92 -1.96 -1.12 -7.50
CA ARG A 92 -3.28 -0.49 -7.58
C ARG A 92 -3.58 0.28 -6.29
N GLY A 93 -2.59 1.05 -5.82
CA GLY A 93 -2.74 1.97 -4.70
C GLY A 93 -3.28 3.32 -5.17
N ILE A 94 -4.11 3.97 -4.35
CA ILE A 94 -4.56 5.35 -4.57
C ILE A 94 -4.45 6.12 -3.25
N SER A 95 -3.68 7.20 -3.26
CA SER A 95 -3.42 8.02 -2.09
C SER A 95 -4.70 8.56 -1.44
N GLY A 96 -4.74 8.50 -0.12
CA GLY A 96 -5.83 9.02 0.70
C GLY A 96 -7.10 8.16 0.74
N GLN A 97 -7.17 7.06 -0.01
CA GLN A 97 -8.37 6.23 -0.07
C GLN A 97 -8.61 5.44 1.22
N THR A 98 -9.88 5.44 1.60
CA THR A 98 -10.45 4.60 2.67
C THR A 98 -10.98 3.28 2.10
N THR A 99 -11.23 2.31 2.98
CA THR A 99 -11.70 0.98 2.57
C THR A 99 -12.96 0.96 1.72
N PRO A 100 -14.00 1.82 1.92
CA PRO A 100 -15.15 1.84 1.02
C PRO A 100 -14.80 2.28 -0.40
N GLN A 101 -13.89 3.24 -0.58
CA GLN A 101 -13.43 3.64 -1.91
C GLN A 101 -12.65 2.52 -2.59
N ILE A 102 -11.78 1.82 -1.84
CA ILE A 102 -11.02 0.67 -2.31
C ILE A 102 -11.95 -0.48 -2.70
N LEU A 103 -12.99 -0.75 -1.91
CA LEU A 103 -14.00 -1.78 -2.21
C LEU A 103 -14.75 -1.50 -3.51
N LEU A 104 -15.18 -0.24 -3.75
CA LEU A 104 -15.90 0.13 -4.97
C LEU A 104 -15.13 -0.11 -6.26
N ARG A 105 -13.80 0.02 -6.24
CA ARG A 105 -12.94 -0.22 -7.40
C ARG A 105 -12.34 -1.64 -7.44
N PHE A 106 -12.65 -2.48 -6.45
CA PHE A 106 -12.04 -3.79 -6.30
C PHE A 106 -12.32 -4.72 -7.50
N ARG A 107 -13.51 -4.64 -8.08
CA ARG A 107 -13.83 -5.44 -9.26
C ARG A 107 -12.90 -5.10 -10.42
N GLN A 108 -12.90 -3.84 -10.88
CA GLN A 108 -12.14 -3.44 -12.08
C GLN A 108 -10.63 -3.46 -11.90
N ASP A 109 -10.13 -3.17 -10.68
CA ASP A 109 -8.70 -3.04 -10.39
C ASP A 109 -8.07 -4.33 -9.85
N VAL A 110 -8.90 -5.34 -9.52
CA VAL A 110 -8.44 -6.65 -9.04
C VAL A 110 -9.07 -7.78 -9.82
N LEU A 111 -10.39 -7.98 -9.70
CA LEU A 111 -11.04 -9.19 -10.19
C LEU A 111 -10.98 -9.32 -11.71
N ASP A 112 -11.26 -8.25 -12.44
CA ASP A 112 -11.24 -8.22 -13.91
C ASP A 112 -9.82 -8.35 -14.49
N LEU A 113 -8.79 -8.23 -13.64
CA LEU A 113 -7.40 -8.49 -14.02
C LEU A 113 -7.02 -9.97 -13.90
N HIS A 114 -7.91 -10.81 -13.38
CA HIS A 114 -7.72 -12.26 -13.20
C HIS A 114 -6.40 -12.61 -12.48
N PRO A 115 -6.13 -12.05 -11.27
CA PRO A 115 -4.90 -12.33 -10.57
C PRO A 115 -4.92 -13.71 -9.92
N ALA A 116 -3.74 -14.31 -9.74
CA ALA A 116 -3.58 -15.50 -8.91
C ALA A 116 -3.64 -15.17 -7.42
N VAL A 117 -3.21 -13.95 -7.06
CA VAL A 117 -3.14 -13.44 -5.67
C VAL A 117 -3.47 -11.96 -5.65
N VAL A 118 -4.19 -11.51 -4.65
CA VAL A 118 -4.32 -10.09 -4.28
C VAL A 118 -3.72 -9.87 -2.91
N GLN A 119 -2.89 -8.82 -2.76
CA GLN A 119 -2.51 -8.27 -1.46
C GLN A 119 -3.38 -7.05 -1.18
N ILE A 120 -4.01 -7.02 0.00
CA ILE A 120 -4.82 -5.89 0.47
C ILE A 120 -4.06 -5.21 1.62
N LEU A 121 -3.76 -3.91 1.46
CA LEU A 121 -3.17 -3.04 2.47
C LEU A 121 -4.02 -1.79 2.58
N ALA A 122 -4.82 -1.66 3.63
CA ALA A 122 -5.78 -0.57 3.83
C ALA A 122 -6.12 -0.40 5.31
N GLY A 123 -6.62 0.79 5.68
CA GLY A 123 -7.10 1.09 7.02
C GLY A 123 -6.50 2.34 7.65
N THR A 124 -5.33 2.79 7.20
CA THR A 124 -4.70 4.03 7.72
C THR A 124 -5.62 5.23 7.57
N ASN A 125 -6.22 5.39 6.39
CA ASN A 125 -7.09 6.52 6.07
C ASN A 125 -8.48 6.41 6.69
N ASP A 126 -8.95 5.21 6.98
CA ASP A 126 -10.17 4.93 7.75
C ASP A 126 -9.99 5.42 9.18
N ILE A 127 -8.87 5.05 9.83
CA ILE A 127 -8.50 5.52 11.17
C ILE A 127 -8.36 7.04 11.19
N ALA A 128 -7.83 7.64 10.11
CA ALA A 128 -7.69 9.08 9.96
C ALA A 128 -9.02 9.81 9.74
N GLY A 129 -10.08 9.11 9.30
CA GLY A 129 -11.37 9.70 8.96
C GLY A 129 -11.35 10.49 7.66
N ASN A 130 -10.53 10.13 6.67
CA ASN A 130 -10.35 10.89 5.43
C ASN A 130 -11.63 11.07 4.60
N THR A 131 -12.61 10.19 4.76
CA THR A 131 -13.92 10.29 4.09
C THR A 131 -15.07 10.46 5.09
N GLY A 132 -14.77 10.95 6.28
CA GLY A 132 -15.68 11.08 7.41
C GLY A 132 -15.37 10.05 8.50
N PRO A 133 -16.05 10.18 9.68
CA PRO A 133 -15.88 9.23 10.78
C PRO A 133 -16.20 7.81 10.33
N MET A 134 -15.36 6.86 10.71
CA MET A 134 -15.54 5.43 10.41
C MET A 134 -15.21 4.60 11.66
N THR A 135 -16.05 3.64 11.96
CA THR A 135 -15.80 2.70 13.05
C THR A 135 -14.82 1.60 12.62
N MET A 136 -14.26 0.91 13.60
CA MET A 136 -13.41 -0.25 13.35
C MET A 136 -14.20 -1.37 12.64
N GLU A 137 -15.44 -1.58 13.04
CA GLU A 137 -16.35 -2.58 12.47
C GLU A 137 -16.66 -2.31 11.00
N GLU A 138 -16.86 -1.04 10.62
CA GLU A 138 -17.07 -0.64 9.22
C GLU A 138 -15.83 -0.89 8.37
N THR A 139 -14.65 -0.53 8.87
CA THR A 139 -13.36 -0.85 8.22
C THR A 139 -13.19 -2.35 8.02
N GLN A 140 -13.46 -3.14 9.06
CA GLN A 140 -13.40 -4.60 9.02
C GLN A 140 -14.40 -5.18 8.02
N ALA A 141 -15.64 -4.66 7.97
CA ALA A 141 -16.69 -5.10 7.05
C ALA A 141 -16.27 -4.89 5.58
N ASN A 142 -15.69 -3.74 5.25
CA ASN A 142 -15.20 -3.47 3.91
C ASN A 142 -14.05 -4.42 3.51
N ILE A 143 -13.11 -4.69 4.45
CA ILE A 143 -12.03 -5.65 4.21
C ILE A 143 -12.57 -7.06 4.02
N ARG A 144 -13.54 -7.51 4.85
CA ARG A 144 -14.23 -8.80 4.68
C ARG A 144 -14.83 -8.91 3.29
N SER A 145 -15.59 -7.88 2.86
CA SER A 145 -16.24 -7.88 1.54
C SER A 145 -15.23 -8.02 0.41
N MET A 146 -14.09 -7.34 0.46
CA MET A 146 -13.03 -7.49 -0.54
C MET A 146 -12.45 -8.91 -0.55
N MET A 147 -12.26 -9.52 0.61
CA MET A 147 -11.74 -10.88 0.71
C MET A 147 -12.74 -11.94 0.23
N GLU A 148 -14.01 -11.79 0.60
CA GLU A 148 -15.09 -12.65 0.14
C GLU A 148 -15.24 -12.58 -1.38
N LEU A 149 -15.17 -11.39 -1.96
CA LEU A 149 -15.16 -11.18 -3.41
C LEU A 149 -13.96 -11.89 -4.07
N ALA A 150 -12.76 -11.73 -3.50
CA ALA A 150 -11.56 -12.40 -4.02
C ALA A 150 -11.72 -13.92 -3.98
N HIS A 151 -12.12 -14.49 -2.85
CA HIS A 151 -12.33 -15.93 -2.68
C HIS A 151 -13.40 -16.46 -3.62
N ALA A 152 -14.53 -15.77 -3.76
CA ALA A 152 -15.60 -16.16 -4.69
C ALA A 152 -15.15 -16.20 -6.16
N HIS A 153 -14.07 -15.48 -6.51
CA HIS A 153 -13.47 -15.50 -7.84
C HIS A 153 -12.22 -16.37 -7.94
N GLY A 154 -11.95 -17.22 -6.94
CA GLY A 154 -10.81 -18.14 -6.94
C GLY A 154 -9.45 -17.44 -6.72
N VAL A 155 -9.45 -16.20 -6.23
CA VAL A 155 -8.25 -15.40 -6.00
C VAL A 155 -7.77 -15.61 -4.56
N ARG A 156 -6.49 -15.97 -4.40
CA ARG A 156 -5.85 -16.09 -3.08
C ARG A 156 -5.60 -14.71 -2.48
N VAL A 157 -5.74 -14.59 -1.18
CA VAL A 157 -5.59 -13.30 -0.49
C VAL A 157 -4.36 -13.29 0.41
N ILE A 158 -3.61 -12.19 0.32
CA ILE A 158 -2.65 -11.75 1.33
C ILE A 158 -3.26 -10.54 2.02
N ILE A 159 -3.46 -10.62 3.33
CA ILE A 159 -3.79 -9.46 4.16
C ILE A 159 -2.49 -8.90 4.71
N ALA A 160 -2.22 -7.63 4.44
CA ALA A 160 -1.07 -6.95 5.00
C ALA A 160 -1.46 -6.19 6.27
N SER A 161 -0.58 -6.20 7.26
CA SER A 161 -0.72 -5.28 8.39
C SER A 161 -0.60 -3.84 7.92
N VAL A 162 -1.36 -2.95 8.55
CA VAL A 162 -1.17 -1.50 8.44
C VAL A 162 0.19 -1.16 9.04
N PRO A 163 1.09 -0.46 8.31
CA PRO A 163 2.37 -0.01 8.83
C PRO A 163 2.24 0.89 10.06
N PRO A 164 3.31 1.05 10.85
CA PRO A 164 3.26 1.86 12.06
C PRO A 164 3.05 3.35 11.73
N ALA A 165 2.38 4.05 12.65
CA ALA A 165 2.32 5.50 12.66
C ALA A 165 2.06 5.97 14.11
N ALA A 166 3.02 6.68 14.70
CA ALA A 166 2.84 7.28 16.02
C ALA A 166 1.87 8.46 15.98
N ARG A 167 1.74 9.10 14.82
CA ARG A 167 0.82 10.22 14.55
C ARG A 167 0.52 10.31 13.06
N LEU A 168 -0.57 10.96 12.72
CA LEU A 168 -0.90 11.31 11.34
C LEU A 168 -0.72 12.82 11.15
N PRO A 169 0.20 13.30 10.28
CA PRO A 169 0.45 14.73 10.10
C PRO A 169 -0.78 15.54 9.70
N TRP A 170 -1.72 14.93 8.96
CA TRP A 170 -2.96 15.54 8.47
C TRP A 170 -4.16 15.40 9.44
N ALA A 171 -4.02 14.60 10.51
CA ALA A 171 -5.04 14.43 11.56
C ALA A 171 -4.39 14.62 12.94
N PRO A 172 -3.88 15.83 13.26
CA PRO A 172 -3.17 16.08 14.50
C PRO A 172 -4.08 15.86 15.72
N GLY A 173 -3.52 15.28 16.78
CA GLY A 173 -4.25 14.99 18.02
C GLY A 173 -5.03 13.68 18.03
N LEU A 174 -5.12 12.98 16.91
CA LEU A 174 -5.73 11.66 16.86
C LEU A 174 -4.76 10.61 17.45
N ALA A 175 -5.21 9.86 18.46
CA ALA A 175 -4.50 8.67 18.94
C ALA A 175 -4.66 7.55 17.91
N VAL A 176 -3.58 7.18 17.24
CA VAL A 176 -3.65 6.24 16.10
C VAL A 176 -3.01 4.90 16.38
N THR A 177 -1.96 4.85 17.19
CA THR A 177 -1.18 3.63 17.45
C THR A 177 -2.05 2.48 17.93
N ASP A 178 -2.83 2.68 18.99
CA ASP A 178 -3.71 1.65 19.55
C ASP A 178 -4.74 1.15 18.53
N LYS A 179 -5.26 2.05 17.68
CA LYS A 179 -6.22 1.70 16.63
C LYS A 179 -5.58 0.85 15.54
N ILE A 180 -4.35 1.19 15.13
CA ILE A 180 -3.58 0.41 14.17
C ILE A 180 -3.27 -0.97 14.74
N GLU A 181 -2.83 -1.05 15.99
CA GLU A 181 -2.56 -2.32 16.66
C GLU A 181 -3.81 -3.20 16.76
N ALA A 182 -4.93 -2.63 17.15
CA ALA A 182 -6.21 -3.34 17.23
C ALA A 182 -6.64 -3.85 15.85
N LEU A 183 -6.52 -3.02 14.80
CA LEU A 183 -6.83 -3.45 13.43
C LEU A 183 -5.89 -4.57 12.98
N ASN A 184 -4.59 -4.45 13.23
CA ASN A 184 -3.60 -5.46 12.85
C ASN A 184 -3.81 -6.80 13.58
N ALA A 185 -4.18 -6.76 14.86
CA ALA A 185 -4.54 -7.96 15.61
C ALA A 185 -5.74 -8.68 14.98
N TRP A 186 -6.78 -7.91 14.61
CA TRP A 186 -7.93 -8.46 13.90
C TRP A 186 -7.55 -9.01 12.51
N LEU A 187 -6.78 -8.25 11.69
CA LEU A 187 -6.34 -8.69 10.37
C LEU A 187 -5.57 -10.03 10.43
N LYS A 188 -4.70 -10.18 11.42
CA LYS A 188 -3.93 -11.41 11.64
C LYS A 188 -4.84 -12.60 11.98
N THR A 189 -5.79 -12.40 12.88
CA THR A 189 -6.77 -13.43 13.27
C THR A 189 -7.64 -13.82 12.08
N TYR A 190 -8.19 -12.84 11.38
CA TYR A 190 -9.06 -13.06 10.23
C TYR A 190 -8.33 -13.73 9.05
N ALA A 191 -7.06 -13.40 8.83
CA ALA A 191 -6.25 -14.13 7.86
C ALA A 191 -6.13 -15.63 8.19
N ALA A 192 -5.94 -15.97 9.46
CA ALA A 192 -5.86 -17.35 9.91
C ALA A 192 -7.21 -18.09 9.75
N GLU A 193 -8.31 -17.45 10.15
CA GLU A 193 -9.68 -18.00 10.05
C GLU A 193 -10.10 -18.28 8.60
N THR A 194 -9.70 -17.42 7.66
CA THR A 194 -10.06 -17.54 6.23
C THR A 194 -9.06 -18.35 5.41
N GLY A 195 -8.00 -18.86 6.04
CA GLY A 195 -6.92 -19.52 5.30
C GLY A 195 -6.12 -18.60 4.39
N SER A 196 -6.20 -17.28 4.60
CA SER A 196 -5.42 -16.27 3.89
C SER A 196 -4.01 -16.13 4.48
N VAL A 197 -3.10 -15.49 3.74
CA VAL A 197 -1.74 -15.22 4.22
C VAL A 197 -1.70 -13.85 4.90
N TYR A 198 -1.08 -13.77 6.07
CA TYR A 198 -0.81 -12.49 6.74
C TYR A 198 0.60 -12.00 6.40
N ALA A 199 0.74 -10.77 5.89
CA ALA A 199 2.03 -10.11 5.66
C ALA A 199 2.28 -9.08 6.77
N ASP A 200 3.18 -9.40 7.69
CA ASP A 200 3.45 -8.59 8.87
C ASP A 200 4.49 -7.50 8.58
N TYR A 201 4.06 -6.38 8.03
CA TYR A 201 4.91 -5.20 7.85
C TYR A 201 5.09 -4.41 9.14
N TRP A 202 4.04 -4.39 10.00
CA TRP A 202 4.07 -3.67 11.27
C TRP A 202 5.27 -4.07 12.12
N SER A 203 5.38 -5.36 12.44
CA SER A 203 6.44 -5.85 13.34
C SER A 203 7.85 -5.58 12.81
N ALA A 204 8.02 -5.50 11.49
CA ALA A 204 9.32 -5.27 10.86
C ALA A 204 9.69 -3.78 10.77
N LEU A 205 8.71 -2.88 10.80
CA LEU A 205 8.90 -1.44 10.56
C LEU A 205 8.86 -0.60 11.82
N GLN A 206 8.25 -1.11 12.92
CA GLN A 206 7.98 -0.35 14.13
C GLN A 206 9.22 -0.21 15.03
N ASP A 207 9.34 0.93 15.71
CA ASP A 207 10.47 1.34 16.56
C ASP A 207 10.33 0.93 18.05
N GLY A 208 9.27 0.22 18.43
CA GLY A 208 8.93 -0.09 19.82
C GLY A 208 8.04 0.95 20.49
N HIS A 209 7.74 2.06 19.82
CA HIS A 209 6.92 3.17 20.31
C HIS A 209 5.73 3.50 19.38
N GLY A 210 5.38 2.58 18.49
CA GLY A 210 4.28 2.72 17.54
C GLY A 210 4.59 3.52 16.27
N GLY A 211 5.81 4.06 16.14
CA GLY A 211 6.31 4.74 14.95
C GLY A 211 7.20 3.85 14.08
N PHE A 212 7.67 4.41 12.97
CA PHE A 212 8.72 3.78 12.16
C PHE A 212 10.08 3.90 12.82
N HIS A 213 10.96 2.92 12.58
CA HIS A 213 12.39 3.13 12.82
C HIS A 213 12.87 4.43 12.18
N ALA A 214 13.77 5.14 12.87
CA ALA A 214 14.29 6.43 12.42
C ALA A 214 14.85 6.35 10.99
N GLY A 215 14.43 7.26 10.11
CA GLY A 215 14.88 7.33 8.73
C GLY A 215 14.25 6.32 7.77
N TRP A 216 13.23 5.56 8.17
CA TRP A 216 12.57 4.57 7.30
C TRP A 216 11.25 5.05 6.69
N ALA A 217 10.77 6.21 7.11
CA ALA A 217 9.58 6.85 6.56
C ALA A 217 9.86 8.29 6.10
N LEU A 218 9.03 8.81 5.20
CA LEU A 218 9.10 10.18 4.67
C LEU A 218 8.58 11.20 5.69
N ASP A 219 7.48 10.85 6.35
CA ASP A 219 6.70 11.75 7.21
C ASP A 219 6.21 11.07 8.51
N GLY A 220 6.69 9.86 8.78
CA GLY A 220 6.28 9.03 9.91
C GLY A 220 5.08 8.12 9.63
N VAL A 221 4.55 8.12 8.38
CA VAL A 221 3.44 7.26 7.92
C VAL A 221 3.80 6.52 6.64
N HIS A 222 4.43 7.20 5.69
CA HIS A 222 4.74 6.67 4.39
C HIS A 222 6.17 6.13 4.36
N PRO A 223 6.38 4.83 4.10
CA PRO A 223 7.72 4.27 3.96
C PRO A 223 8.49 5.01 2.86
N ASN A 224 9.77 5.24 3.09
CA ASN A 224 10.71 5.63 2.04
C ASN A 224 11.32 4.37 1.39
N LYS A 225 12.33 4.53 0.51
CA LYS A 225 12.98 3.41 -0.15
C LYS A 225 13.56 2.38 0.83
N ILE A 226 14.04 2.80 2.00
CA ILE A 226 14.56 1.89 3.04
C ILE A 226 13.40 1.10 3.65
N GLY A 227 12.29 1.76 4.02
CA GLY A 227 11.10 1.09 4.52
C GLY A 227 10.54 0.08 3.52
N TYR A 228 10.45 0.43 2.24
CA TYR A 228 10.03 -0.52 1.21
C TYR A 228 11.01 -1.67 1.00
N ALA A 229 12.31 -1.44 1.14
CA ALA A 229 13.30 -2.52 1.09
C ALA A 229 13.13 -3.54 2.23
N VAL A 230 12.62 -3.11 3.40
CA VAL A 230 12.23 -4.01 4.51
C VAL A 230 10.93 -4.75 4.19
N MET A 231 9.95 -4.09 3.56
CA MET A 231 8.66 -4.71 3.18
C MET A 231 8.80 -5.74 2.07
N ALA A 232 9.69 -5.52 1.10
CA ALA A 232 9.82 -6.35 -0.09
C ALA A 232 10.05 -7.85 0.19
N PRO A 233 10.99 -8.29 1.04
CA PRO A 233 11.19 -9.71 1.33
C PRO A 233 9.99 -10.33 2.06
N ILE A 234 9.26 -9.56 2.88
CA ILE A 234 8.04 -10.01 3.56
C ILE A 234 6.95 -10.28 2.52
N ALA A 235 6.75 -9.35 1.59
CA ALA A 235 5.81 -9.52 0.48
C ALA A 235 6.16 -10.73 -0.40
N GLN A 236 7.43 -10.90 -0.75
CA GLN A 236 7.89 -12.05 -1.55
C GLN A 236 7.60 -13.38 -0.85
N LYS A 237 7.88 -13.46 0.46
CA LYS A 237 7.56 -14.64 1.27
C LYS A 237 6.04 -14.88 1.33
N ALA A 238 5.24 -13.84 1.50
CA ALA A 238 3.78 -13.93 1.54
C ALA A 238 3.22 -14.39 0.18
N ILE A 239 3.74 -13.86 -0.95
CA ILE A 239 3.36 -14.29 -2.29
C ILE A 239 3.68 -15.78 -2.50
N ALA A 240 4.89 -16.22 -2.15
CA ALA A 240 5.27 -17.63 -2.27
C ALA A 240 4.37 -18.53 -1.43
N ALA A 241 4.07 -18.12 -0.18
CA ALA A 241 3.16 -18.84 0.69
C ALA A 241 1.72 -18.89 0.16
N ALA A 242 1.23 -17.80 -0.44
CA ALA A 242 -0.10 -17.76 -1.05
C ALA A 242 -0.18 -18.67 -2.29
N LEU A 243 0.83 -18.61 -3.17
CA LEU A 243 0.86 -19.45 -4.38
C LEU A 243 1.00 -20.95 -4.09
N ALA A 244 1.62 -21.31 -2.96
CA ALA A 244 1.73 -22.70 -2.51
C ALA A 244 0.40 -23.29 -1.99
N ARG A 245 -0.60 -22.46 -1.68
CA ARG A 245 -1.92 -22.89 -1.23
C ARG A 245 -2.81 -23.19 -2.44
N PRO A 246 -3.79 -24.13 -2.31
CA PRO A 246 -4.81 -24.27 -3.34
C PRO A 246 -5.58 -22.96 -3.55
N ALA A 247 -6.00 -22.68 -4.78
CA ALA A 247 -6.90 -21.55 -5.02
C ALA A 247 -8.26 -21.83 -4.34
N PRO A 248 -8.91 -20.79 -3.78
CA PRO A 248 -10.30 -20.95 -3.34
C PRO A 248 -11.18 -21.46 -4.49
N ALA A 249 -12.20 -22.24 -4.18
CA ALA A 249 -13.16 -22.66 -5.18
C ALA A 249 -13.95 -21.41 -5.65
N ALA A 250 -13.85 -21.09 -6.95
CA ALA A 250 -14.65 -20.03 -7.52
C ALA A 250 -16.15 -20.41 -7.47
N ILE A 251 -16.99 -19.46 -7.09
CA ILE A 251 -18.44 -19.64 -7.11
C ILE A 251 -18.93 -19.47 -8.55
N SER A 252 -19.52 -20.51 -9.14
CA SER A 252 -20.20 -20.38 -10.42
C SER A 252 -21.52 -19.65 -10.20
N ILE A 253 -21.64 -18.44 -10.76
CA ILE A 253 -22.90 -17.66 -10.68
C ILE A 253 -24.04 -18.38 -11.43
N VAL A 254 -23.71 -19.32 -12.32
CA VAL A 254 -24.69 -20.10 -13.08
C VAL A 254 -25.42 -21.13 -12.19
N ASP A 255 -24.86 -21.50 -11.05
CA ASP A 255 -25.41 -22.51 -10.12
C ASP A 255 -26.15 -21.88 -8.92
N MET A 256 -26.41 -20.57 -8.93
CA MET A 256 -27.27 -19.96 -7.91
C MET A 256 -28.74 -20.12 -8.30
N PRO A 257 -29.57 -20.64 -7.37
CA PRO A 257 -31.00 -20.85 -7.60
C PRO A 257 -31.76 -19.54 -7.79
#